data_a51f157068c59137987a3664f24e6934
#
_entry.id   a51f157068c59137987a3664f24e6934
#
_cell.length_a   1.000
_cell.length_b   1.000
_cell.length_c   1.000
_cell.angle_alpha   90.00
_cell.angle_beta   90.00
_cell.angle_gamma   90.00
#
_symmetry.space_group_name_H-M   'P 1'
#
loop_
_entity.id
_entity.type
_entity.pdbx_description
1 polymer ?
#
loop_
_entity_poly.entity_id
_entity_poly.type
_entity_poly.pdbx_seq_one_letter_code
_entity_poly.pdbx_strand_id
1 'polypeptide(L)'
;MKEYGRIGQKRWEGVFNEEFLPELSGIRGIKTYREMLDNDDTIGAIMFAIKMLIRQVKWHVEPGGDSAKDREAAEFVESCMDDMQNTWTDTISEILSFLAYGWSFHEIVYKRRMGKTKNRKTSSKYSDGLIGWHKIPPRTQDTLYRWEYDDKDNLIGMTQQPPPDYGLLTIPINKAMLFRTESIKDNPEGRSILRNAYRSWYFKRRIQEIEAIGIERDLAGLPVLHAPDGVDIWDDKDPELVSINAALTSMVKNIRRNEYEGLVLPFGYEAELLSTGGTRQFDTNAIINRYDAKIAQTVMADFIMLGHEQTGSFALSEDKTELFAVALGAFLDIICETFNNQGIPSLIDMNGAHFDAITDYPQLAHGDVDKRDITKLSTFLKDMVGVGILIPDEDLEDYVREVANLPERTLSDDSRNKDERREAQRRAPEKTANEPDGPEVNPEENQDAEEAKKRLGR
;
A
#
# COMPACT_ATOMS: atom_id res chain seq x y z
N MET A 1 -15.92 -21.51 30.16
CA MET A 1 -17.25 -20.93 29.81
C MET A 1 -17.75 -21.61 28.55
N LYS A 2 -19.08 -21.79 28.38
CA LYS A 2 -19.65 -22.42 27.19
C LYS A 2 -20.26 -21.34 26.31
N GLU A 3 -19.82 -21.23 25.07
CA GLU A 3 -20.44 -20.36 24.08
C GLU A 3 -21.76 -20.99 23.59
N TYR A 4 -22.83 -20.20 23.52
CA TYR A 4 -24.17 -20.66 23.12
C TYR A 4 -24.60 -20.12 21.75
N GLY A 5 -23.92 -19.10 21.23
CA GLY A 5 -24.23 -18.46 19.97
C GLY A 5 -23.34 -18.93 18.82
N ARG A 6 -23.65 -18.47 17.61
CA ARG A 6 -22.79 -18.61 16.42
C ARG A 6 -22.66 -17.26 15.75
N ILE A 7 -21.51 -17.00 15.15
CA ILE A 7 -21.17 -15.72 14.47
C ILE A 7 -22.07 -15.46 13.25
N GLY A 8 -22.68 -16.49 12.66
CA GLY A 8 -23.60 -16.34 11.51
C GLY A 8 -22.88 -16.07 10.19
N GLN A 9 -21.71 -16.67 10.01
CA GLN A 9 -20.97 -16.64 8.75
C GLN A 9 -21.72 -17.38 7.65
N LYS A 10 -21.73 -16.81 6.44
CA LYS A 10 -22.22 -17.49 5.23
C LYS A 10 -21.10 -18.32 4.61
N ARG A 11 -20.81 -19.46 5.19
CA ARG A 11 -19.82 -20.37 4.66
C ARG A 11 -20.43 -21.72 4.31
N TRP A 12 -19.90 -22.34 3.27
CA TRP A 12 -20.25 -23.69 2.84
C TRP A 12 -18.99 -24.49 2.67
N GLU A 13 -18.81 -25.56 3.43
CA GLU A 13 -17.63 -26.43 3.40
C GLU A 13 -16.28 -25.68 3.42
N GLY A 14 -16.18 -24.59 4.22
CA GLY A 14 -14.97 -23.79 4.31
C GLY A 14 -14.77 -22.73 3.21
N VAL A 15 -15.76 -22.59 2.31
CA VAL A 15 -15.77 -21.51 1.31
C VAL A 15 -16.72 -20.40 1.76
N PHE A 16 -16.24 -19.16 1.74
CA PHE A 16 -17.02 -17.98 2.14
C PHE A 16 -17.84 -17.42 0.98
N ASN A 17 -19.05 -16.99 1.28
CA ASN A 17 -19.96 -16.34 0.33
C ASN A 17 -20.59 -15.08 0.97
N GLU A 18 -19.73 -14.22 1.51
CA GLU A 18 -20.12 -12.96 2.16
C GLU A 18 -20.11 -11.77 1.18
N GLU A 19 -19.32 -11.85 0.10
CA GLU A 19 -19.26 -10.79 -0.90
C GLU A 19 -20.52 -10.76 -1.78
N PHE A 20 -21.11 -9.55 -1.89
CA PHE A 20 -22.33 -9.32 -2.68
C PHE A 20 -22.09 -9.41 -4.19
N LEU A 21 -20.90 -8.99 -4.65
CA LEU A 21 -20.56 -8.98 -6.07
C LEU A 21 -19.84 -10.30 -6.44
N PRO A 22 -20.43 -11.12 -7.33
CA PRO A 22 -19.82 -12.37 -7.76
C PRO A 22 -18.43 -12.23 -8.37
N GLU A 23 -18.16 -11.06 -8.99
CA GLU A 23 -16.87 -10.72 -9.61
C GLU A 23 -15.76 -10.51 -8.59
N LEU A 24 -16.11 -10.22 -7.34
CA LEU A 24 -15.17 -9.99 -6.23
C LEU A 24 -15.13 -11.15 -5.24
N SER A 25 -15.81 -12.25 -5.51
CA SER A 25 -15.90 -13.43 -4.64
C SER A 25 -14.90 -14.51 -5.05
N GLY A 26 -14.21 -15.11 -4.07
CA GLY A 26 -13.32 -16.26 -4.25
C GLY A 26 -12.22 -16.01 -5.30
N ILE A 27 -11.93 -17.03 -6.11
CA ILE A 27 -10.87 -16.96 -7.15
C ILE A 27 -11.15 -15.86 -8.20
N ARG A 28 -12.42 -15.57 -8.49
CA ARG A 28 -12.76 -14.47 -9.41
C ARG A 28 -12.35 -13.13 -8.82
N GLY A 29 -12.63 -12.91 -7.53
CA GLY A 29 -12.22 -11.70 -6.83
C GLY A 29 -10.71 -11.51 -6.84
N ILE A 30 -9.95 -12.57 -6.59
CA ILE A 30 -8.49 -12.55 -6.65
C ILE A 30 -7.99 -12.16 -8.05
N LYS A 31 -8.58 -12.71 -9.12
CA LYS A 31 -8.23 -12.34 -10.49
C LYS A 31 -8.59 -10.89 -10.80
N THR A 32 -9.74 -10.42 -10.35
CA THR A 32 -10.18 -9.03 -10.55
C THR A 32 -9.25 -8.05 -9.82
N TYR A 33 -8.90 -8.31 -8.56
CA TYR A 33 -7.95 -7.46 -7.83
C TYR A 33 -6.56 -7.48 -8.47
N ARG A 34 -6.11 -8.62 -8.98
CA ARG A 34 -4.86 -8.70 -9.74
C ARG A 34 -4.92 -7.85 -11.00
N GLU A 35 -6.02 -7.91 -11.76
CA GLU A 35 -6.21 -7.09 -12.95
C GLU A 35 -6.21 -5.59 -12.61
N MET A 36 -6.84 -5.19 -11.50
CA MET A 36 -6.80 -3.82 -11.01
C MET A 36 -5.38 -3.36 -10.68
N LEU A 37 -4.58 -4.22 -10.03
CA LEU A 37 -3.21 -3.92 -9.64
C LEU A 37 -2.23 -3.82 -10.82
N ASP A 38 -2.37 -4.74 -11.78
CA ASP A 38 -1.39 -4.91 -12.84
C ASP A 38 -1.66 -4.02 -14.06
N ASN A 39 -2.94 -3.61 -14.26
CA ASN A 39 -3.36 -2.91 -15.47
C ASN A 39 -3.91 -1.50 -15.24
N ASP A 40 -4.17 -1.08 -13.99
CA ASP A 40 -4.59 0.29 -13.70
C ASP A 40 -3.40 1.10 -13.17
N ASP A 41 -3.03 2.14 -13.88
CA ASP A 41 -1.91 3.02 -13.58
C ASP A 41 -2.05 3.74 -12.23
N THR A 42 -3.25 4.22 -11.90
CA THR A 42 -3.53 4.93 -10.65
C THR A 42 -3.46 3.97 -9.45
N ILE A 43 -4.09 2.79 -9.55
CA ILE A 43 -4.06 1.78 -8.50
C ILE A 43 -2.64 1.25 -8.32
N GLY A 44 -1.94 0.95 -9.42
CA GLY A 44 -0.56 0.49 -9.41
C GLY A 44 0.37 1.49 -8.72
N ALA A 45 0.27 2.78 -9.04
CA ALA A 45 1.07 3.84 -8.43
C ALA A 45 0.82 3.98 -6.92
N ILE A 46 -0.45 3.96 -6.50
CA ILE A 46 -0.83 4.05 -5.08
C ILE A 46 -0.29 2.86 -4.30
N MET A 47 -0.51 1.64 -4.80
CA MET A 47 -0.03 0.43 -4.12
C MET A 47 1.50 0.34 -4.07
N PHE A 48 2.18 0.83 -5.10
CA PHE A 48 3.63 0.96 -5.10
C PHE A 48 4.10 1.96 -4.04
N ALA A 49 3.46 3.13 -3.94
CA ALA A 49 3.79 4.14 -2.93
C ALA A 49 3.61 3.58 -1.50
N ILE A 50 2.47 2.91 -1.22
CA ILE A 50 2.22 2.25 0.07
C ILE A 50 3.33 1.26 0.40
N LYS A 51 3.68 0.38 -0.54
CA LYS A 51 4.75 -0.62 -0.33
C LYS A 51 6.10 0.04 -0.05
N MET A 52 6.44 1.10 -0.77
CA MET A 52 7.72 1.80 -0.58
C MET A 52 7.79 2.49 0.78
N LEU A 53 6.72 3.14 1.22
CA LEU A 53 6.66 3.79 2.53
C LEU A 53 6.79 2.77 3.67
N ILE A 54 6.03 1.69 3.62
CA ILE A 54 6.08 0.64 4.66
C ILE A 54 7.45 -0.06 4.69
N ARG A 55 8.10 -0.25 3.54
CA ARG A 55 9.45 -0.86 3.49
C ARG A 55 10.55 0.01 4.13
N GLN A 56 10.34 1.31 4.27
CA GLN A 56 11.31 2.23 4.90
C GLN A 56 11.22 2.25 6.42
N VAL A 57 10.13 1.71 6.98
CA VAL A 57 9.91 1.70 8.41
C VAL A 57 10.95 0.80 9.10
N LYS A 58 11.51 1.28 10.22
CA LYS A 58 12.40 0.49 11.05
C LYS A 58 11.59 -0.44 11.94
N TRP A 59 11.98 -1.69 11.97
CA TRP A 59 11.40 -2.71 12.83
C TRP A 59 12.35 -3.03 13.96
N HIS A 60 11.84 -3.20 15.16
CA HIS A 60 12.61 -3.58 16.35
C HIS A 60 11.77 -4.48 17.25
N VAL A 61 12.40 -5.11 18.22
CA VAL A 61 11.71 -6.00 19.16
C VAL A 61 11.88 -5.46 20.57
N GLU A 62 10.76 -5.19 21.22
CA GLU A 62 10.72 -4.74 22.60
C GLU A 62 10.70 -5.94 23.55
N PRO A 63 11.46 -5.91 24.67
CA PRO A 63 11.42 -6.95 25.67
C PRO A 63 10.03 -7.02 26.35
N GLY A 64 9.56 -8.23 26.67
CA GLY A 64 8.31 -8.44 27.41
C GLY A 64 8.37 -8.05 28.89
N GLY A 65 9.55 -7.65 29.40
CA GLY A 65 9.80 -7.22 30.75
C GLY A 65 11.21 -6.69 30.96
N ASP A 66 11.55 -6.33 32.21
CA ASP A 66 12.83 -5.68 32.54
C ASP A 66 13.97 -6.64 32.86
N SER A 67 13.71 -7.96 32.90
CA SER A 67 14.74 -8.94 33.27
C SER A 67 15.80 -9.11 32.18
N ALA A 68 16.96 -9.61 32.55
CA ALA A 68 18.00 -9.94 31.58
C ALA A 68 17.54 -11.02 30.58
N LYS A 69 16.64 -11.92 31.00
CA LYS A 69 16.08 -12.96 30.15
C LYS A 69 15.06 -12.40 29.14
N ASP A 70 14.29 -11.38 29.52
CA ASP A 70 13.37 -10.71 28.61
C ASP A 70 14.14 -9.99 27.49
N ARG A 71 15.26 -9.32 27.83
CA ARG A 71 16.13 -8.68 26.84
C ARG A 71 16.80 -9.71 25.91
N GLU A 72 17.31 -10.81 26.48
CA GLU A 72 17.90 -11.92 25.70
C GLU A 72 16.86 -12.50 24.72
N ALA A 73 15.59 -12.62 25.13
CA ALA A 73 14.50 -13.10 24.26
C ALA A 73 14.22 -12.12 23.13
N ALA A 74 14.22 -10.80 23.38
CA ALA A 74 14.05 -9.77 22.35
C ALA A 74 15.20 -9.79 21.33
N GLU A 75 16.45 -9.79 21.79
CA GLU A 75 17.64 -9.90 20.93
C GLU A 75 17.64 -11.20 20.11
N PHE A 76 17.14 -12.29 20.68
CA PHE A 76 16.98 -13.56 19.96
C PHE A 76 15.99 -13.43 18.81
N VAL A 77 14.82 -12.82 19.02
CA VAL A 77 13.82 -12.62 17.97
C VAL A 77 14.37 -11.72 16.85
N GLU A 78 15.05 -10.62 17.19
CA GLU A 78 15.71 -9.75 16.19
C GLU A 78 16.75 -10.53 15.39
N SER A 79 17.56 -11.32 16.06
CA SER A 79 18.55 -12.18 15.39
C SER A 79 17.90 -13.20 14.45
N CYS A 80 16.67 -13.66 14.75
CA CYS A 80 15.92 -14.56 13.86
C CYS A 80 15.41 -13.83 12.62
N MET A 81 15.02 -12.55 12.74
CA MET A 81 14.64 -11.72 11.58
C MET A 81 15.82 -11.54 10.62
N ASP A 82 17.04 -11.33 11.15
CA ASP A 82 18.26 -11.15 10.35
C ASP A 82 18.81 -12.48 9.76
N ASP A 83 18.49 -13.61 10.36
CA ASP A 83 19.01 -14.94 9.96
C ASP A 83 18.10 -15.68 8.96
N MET A 84 17.01 -15.08 8.50
CA MET A 84 16.13 -15.71 7.50
C MET A 84 16.82 -15.88 6.14
N GLN A 85 16.28 -16.78 5.31
CA GLN A 85 16.72 -16.98 3.93
C GLN A 85 16.44 -15.76 3.05
N ASN A 86 15.25 -15.18 3.20
CA ASN A 86 14.81 -13.95 2.56
C ASN A 86 15.09 -12.79 3.51
N THR A 87 15.24 -11.58 2.98
CA THR A 87 15.36 -10.41 3.84
C THR A 87 14.05 -10.13 4.56
N TRP A 88 14.14 -9.48 5.72
CA TRP A 88 12.95 -9.03 6.45
C TRP A 88 12.08 -8.13 5.56
N THR A 89 12.70 -7.19 4.86
CA THR A 89 12.02 -6.27 3.93
C THR A 89 11.29 -6.99 2.81
N ASP A 90 11.85 -8.08 2.25
CA ASP A 90 11.17 -8.89 1.23
C ASP A 90 9.97 -9.61 1.83
N THR A 91 10.14 -10.17 3.05
CA THR A 91 9.04 -10.82 3.77
C THR A 91 7.89 -9.85 4.03
N ILE A 92 8.17 -8.63 4.50
CA ILE A 92 7.15 -7.58 4.66
C ILE A 92 6.48 -7.26 3.31
N SER A 93 7.24 -7.16 2.23
CA SER A 93 6.69 -6.88 0.89
C SER A 93 5.71 -7.95 0.40
N GLU A 94 5.96 -9.22 0.74
CA GLU A 94 5.06 -10.35 0.43
C GLU A 94 3.82 -10.33 1.34
N ILE A 95 3.98 -10.01 2.63
CA ILE A 95 2.88 -9.84 3.59
C ILE A 95 1.91 -8.77 3.10
N LEU A 96 2.40 -7.65 2.58
CA LEU A 96 1.57 -6.53 2.11
C LEU A 96 0.58 -6.89 0.98
N SER A 97 0.64 -8.11 0.45
CA SER A 97 -0.42 -8.62 -0.44
C SER A 97 -1.79 -8.65 0.23
N PHE A 98 -1.85 -8.68 1.59
CA PHE A 98 -3.11 -8.63 2.31
C PHE A 98 -3.91 -7.34 2.05
N LEU A 99 -3.25 -6.23 1.73
CA LEU A 99 -3.93 -4.97 1.39
C LEU A 99 -4.76 -5.12 0.12
N ALA A 100 -4.18 -5.73 -0.90
CA ALA A 100 -4.82 -5.89 -2.21
C ALA A 100 -5.92 -6.96 -2.22
N TYR A 101 -5.70 -8.07 -1.51
CA TYR A 101 -6.62 -9.22 -1.53
C TYR A 101 -7.50 -9.34 -0.28
N GLY A 102 -7.25 -8.49 0.74
CA GLY A 102 -7.93 -8.56 2.03
C GLY A 102 -7.21 -9.43 3.06
N TRP A 103 -6.42 -10.41 2.62
CA TRP A 103 -5.68 -11.34 3.47
C TRP A 103 -4.39 -11.82 2.82
N SER A 104 -3.45 -12.26 3.64
CA SER A 104 -2.30 -13.06 3.21
C SER A 104 -2.00 -14.15 4.24
N PHE A 105 -1.66 -15.34 3.77
CA PHE A 105 -1.37 -16.50 4.59
C PHE A 105 0.06 -16.95 4.39
N HIS A 106 0.84 -17.00 5.45
CA HIS A 106 2.27 -17.29 5.41
C HIS A 106 2.59 -18.49 6.29
N GLU A 107 3.18 -19.51 5.72
CA GLU A 107 3.65 -20.67 6.48
C GLU A 107 4.98 -20.37 7.13
N ILE A 108 5.14 -20.71 8.43
CA ILE A 108 6.38 -20.53 9.17
C ILE A 108 7.23 -21.79 9.01
N VAL A 109 8.40 -21.62 8.38
CA VAL A 109 9.39 -22.69 8.24
C VAL A 109 10.56 -22.41 9.16
N TYR A 110 10.83 -23.34 10.06
CA TYR A 110 11.89 -23.22 11.05
C TYR A 110 13.19 -23.90 10.61
N LYS A 111 14.32 -23.47 11.19
CA LYS A 111 15.64 -24.12 11.10
C LYS A 111 16.29 -24.15 12.47
N ARG A 112 17.17 -25.14 12.68
CA ARG A 112 18.06 -25.15 13.84
C ARG A 112 19.33 -24.36 13.55
N ARG A 113 19.71 -23.45 14.41
CA ARG A 113 20.85 -22.54 14.28
C ARG A 113 22.17 -23.24 14.68
N MET A 114 22.80 -23.89 13.71
CA MET A 114 24.00 -24.70 13.88
C MET A 114 25.25 -24.10 13.22
N GLY A 115 25.25 -22.79 12.97
CA GLY A 115 26.34 -22.09 12.29
C GLY A 115 26.31 -22.25 10.76
N LYS A 116 27.36 -21.77 10.12
CA LYS A 116 27.49 -21.80 8.65
C LYS A 116 27.71 -23.23 8.16
N THR A 117 26.83 -23.71 7.32
CA THR A 117 26.92 -25.04 6.67
C THR A 117 26.94 -24.90 5.16
N LYS A 118 27.42 -25.95 4.45
CA LYS A 118 27.39 -25.98 2.97
C LYS A 118 25.96 -26.02 2.41
N ASN A 119 25.01 -26.52 3.20
CA ASN A 119 23.61 -26.57 2.83
C ASN A 119 22.94 -25.24 3.19
N ARG A 120 22.56 -24.45 2.18
CA ARG A 120 21.86 -23.16 2.39
C ARG A 120 20.59 -23.27 3.23
N LYS A 121 19.88 -24.41 3.17
CA LYS A 121 18.63 -24.61 3.91
C LYS A 121 18.82 -24.73 5.43
N THR A 122 20.01 -25.11 5.88
CA THR A 122 20.34 -25.30 7.31
C THR A 122 21.43 -24.35 7.79
N SER A 123 21.96 -23.50 6.91
CA SER A 123 22.99 -22.52 7.26
C SER A 123 22.38 -21.40 8.10
N SER A 124 23.11 -21.01 9.15
CA SER A 124 22.75 -19.92 10.05
C SER A 124 23.96 -19.04 10.31
N LYS A 125 23.73 -17.76 10.56
CA LYS A 125 24.77 -16.84 11.06
C LYS A 125 25.17 -17.16 12.49
N TYR A 126 24.30 -17.83 13.25
CA TYR A 126 24.42 -18.16 14.67
C TYR A 126 24.62 -19.65 14.89
N SER A 127 25.25 -20.02 16.02
CA SER A 127 25.57 -21.40 16.38
C SER A 127 25.15 -21.77 17.80
N ASP A 128 24.05 -21.13 18.26
CA ASP A 128 23.52 -21.34 19.62
C ASP A 128 22.67 -22.61 19.77
N GLY A 129 22.38 -23.31 18.68
CA GLY A 129 21.59 -24.54 18.68
C GLY A 129 20.08 -24.32 18.86
N LEU A 130 19.63 -23.05 18.96
CA LEU A 130 18.22 -22.70 19.08
C LEU A 130 17.48 -22.86 17.75
N ILE A 131 16.15 -22.89 17.81
CA ILE A 131 15.27 -22.96 16.66
C ILE A 131 14.91 -21.54 16.24
N GLY A 132 15.30 -21.13 15.03
CA GLY A 132 14.97 -19.83 14.44
C GLY A 132 14.11 -19.96 13.20
N TRP A 133 13.62 -18.85 12.68
CA TRP A 133 12.92 -18.80 11.39
C TRP A 133 13.89 -19.07 10.24
N HIS A 134 13.52 -19.99 9.36
CA HIS A 134 14.24 -20.19 8.11
C HIS A 134 13.70 -19.28 7.01
N LYS A 135 12.38 -19.27 6.84
CA LYS A 135 11.63 -18.42 5.90
C LYS A 135 10.17 -18.40 6.29
N ILE A 136 9.46 -17.39 5.82
CA ILE A 136 8.02 -17.17 6.02
C ILE A 136 7.35 -16.95 4.65
N PRO A 137 7.30 -18.02 3.80
CA PRO A 137 6.81 -17.89 2.43
C PRO A 137 5.29 -17.72 2.39
N PRO A 138 4.76 -16.90 1.46
CA PRO A 138 3.34 -16.76 1.23
C PRO A 138 2.75 -18.06 0.66
N ARG A 139 1.51 -18.31 0.99
CA ARG A 139 0.63 -19.26 0.32
C ARG A 139 -0.35 -18.44 -0.48
N THR A 140 -0.12 -18.39 -1.78
CA THR A 140 -0.78 -17.42 -2.67
C THR A 140 -2.29 -17.61 -2.68
N GLN A 141 -3.03 -16.52 -2.70
CA GLN A 141 -4.48 -16.50 -2.57
C GLN A 141 -5.20 -17.28 -3.68
N ASP A 142 -4.61 -17.33 -4.88
CA ASP A 142 -5.16 -18.08 -6.02
C ASP A 142 -5.04 -19.60 -5.88
N THR A 143 -4.31 -20.09 -4.88
CA THR A 143 -4.21 -21.51 -4.55
C THR A 143 -5.16 -21.95 -3.46
N LEU A 144 -5.91 -21.03 -2.84
CA LEU A 144 -6.88 -21.33 -1.80
C LEU A 144 -7.96 -22.28 -2.37
N TYR A 145 -8.09 -23.44 -1.76
CA TYR A 145 -9.19 -24.37 -2.02
C TYR A 145 -10.32 -24.18 -1.03
N ARG A 146 -10.01 -24.21 0.28
CA ARG A 146 -10.96 -23.95 1.37
C ARG A 146 -10.25 -23.65 2.69
N TRP A 147 -10.98 -23.07 3.62
CA TRP A 147 -10.58 -22.90 5.01
C TRP A 147 -11.04 -24.10 5.83
N GLU A 148 -10.22 -24.56 6.76
CA GLU A 148 -10.53 -25.68 7.65
C GLU A 148 -10.98 -25.17 9.01
N TYR A 149 -12.06 -25.77 9.53
CA TYR A 149 -12.65 -25.40 10.81
C TYR A 149 -12.85 -26.63 11.70
N ASP A 150 -12.77 -26.42 13.01
CA ASP A 150 -13.13 -27.44 13.99
C ASP A 150 -14.65 -27.49 14.21
N ASP A 151 -15.10 -28.45 15.05
CA ASP A 151 -16.52 -28.64 15.41
C ASP A 151 -17.11 -27.44 16.19
N LYS A 152 -16.25 -26.51 16.68
CA LYS A 152 -16.62 -25.31 17.42
C LYS A 152 -16.59 -24.03 16.58
N ASP A 153 -16.47 -24.18 15.28
CA ASP A 153 -16.34 -23.07 14.34
C ASP A 153 -15.03 -22.22 14.47
N ASN A 154 -13.97 -22.75 15.11
CA ASN A 154 -12.66 -22.10 15.11
C ASN A 154 -11.88 -22.44 13.84
N LEU A 155 -11.18 -21.46 13.29
CA LEU A 155 -10.28 -21.64 12.16
C LEU A 155 -9.07 -22.49 12.58
N ILE A 156 -8.87 -23.64 11.95
CA ILE A 156 -7.75 -24.55 12.24
C ILE A 156 -6.70 -24.62 11.14
N GLY A 157 -6.97 -24.08 9.95
CA GLY A 157 -5.99 -24.08 8.87
C GLY A 157 -6.55 -23.65 7.53
N MET A 158 -5.70 -23.75 6.52
CA MET A 158 -5.99 -23.48 5.12
C MET A 158 -5.61 -24.69 4.26
N THR A 159 -6.52 -25.16 3.44
CA THR A 159 -6.23 -26.14 2.38
C THR A 159 -6.02 -25.42 1.08
N GLN A 160 -4.84 -25.64 0.47
CA GLN A 160 -4.48 -25.09 -0.84
C GLN A 160 -4.41 -26.19 -1.90
N GLN A 161 -4.54 -25.77 -3.16
CA GLN A 161 -4.36 -26.61 -4.35
C GLN A 161 -3.34 -25.97 -5.29
N PRO A 162 -2.03 -26.08 -4.97
CA PRO A 162 -0.99 -25.38 -5.71
C PRO A 162 -0.58 -26.14 -6.99
N PRO A 163 -0.22 -25.41 -8.07
CA PRO A 163 0.45 -26.02 -9.20
C PRO A 163 1.86 -26.51 -8.78
N PRO A 164 2.51 -27.44 -9.52
CA PRO A 164 2.04 -28.07 -10.78
C PRO A 164 1.15 -29.27 -10.57
N ASP A 165 1.15 -29.88 -9.36
CA ASP A 165 0.51 -31.17 -9.11
C ASP A 165 -0.96 -31.04 -8.76
N TYR A 166 -1.41 -29.85 -8.35
CA TYR A 166 -2.76 -29.56 -7.90
C TYR A 166 -3.29 -30.50 -6.80
N GLY A 167 -2.37 -31.09 -6.03
CA GLY A 167 -2.71 -31.90 -4.84
C GLY A 167 -3.21 -31.01 -3.71
N LEU A 168 -4.14 -31.53 -2.91
CA LEU A 168 -4.64 -30.81 -1.73
C LEU A 168 -3.63 -30.88 -0.60
N LEU A 169 -3.22 -29.74 -0.10
CA LEU A 169 -2.28 -29.58 1.01
C LEU A 169 -2.91 -28.72 2.10
N THR A 170 -3.11 -29.30 3.28
CA THR A 170 -3.64 -28.57 4.43
C THR A 170 -2.53 -28.06 5.32
N ILE A 171 -2.50 -26.76 5.57
CA ILE A 171 -1.55 -26.08 6.43
C ILE A 171 -2.27 -25.65 7.69
N PRO A 172 -1.89 -26.19 8.86
CA PRO A 172 -2.54 -25.83 10.11
C PRO A 172 -2.16 -24.41 10.55
N ILE A 173 -3.09 -23.72 11.19
CA ILE A 173 -2.94 -22.32 11.61
C ILE A 173 -1.79 -22.12 12.61
N ASN A 174 -1.49 -23.10 13.44
CA ASN A 174 -0.36 -23.04 14.39
C ASN A 174 1.02 -23.09 13.73
N LYS A 175 1.11 -23.34 12.42
CA LYS A 175 2.34 -23.27 11.62
C LYS A 175 2.28 -22.14 10.60
N ALA A 176 1.38 -21.21 10.77
CA ALA A 176 1.18 -20.14 9.81
C ALA A 176 0.81 -18.83 10.52
N MET A 177 0.92 -17.75 9.79
CA MET A 177 0.40 -16.43 10.17
C MET A 177 -0.60 -15.98 9.14
N LEU A 178 -1.75 -15.49 9.61
CA LEU A 178 -2.83 -14.96 8.79
C LEU A 178 -2.94 -13.46 9.02
N PHE A 179 -2.54 -12.67 8.03
CA PHE A 179 -2.69 -11.22 8.03
C PHE A 179 -4.00 -10.85 7.35
N ARG A 180 -4.78 -9.96 7.96
CA ARG A 180 -6.09 -9.52 7.45
C ARG A 180 -6.22 -8.02 7.60
N THR A 181 -6.78 -7.35 6.60
CA THR A 181 -7.06 -5.91 6.67
C THR A 181 -8.15 -5.57 7.67
N GLU A 182 -9.20 -6.39 7.69
CA GLU A 182 -10.39 -6.19 8.50
C GLU A 182 -11.01 -7.56 8.80
N SER A 183 -11.44 -7.77 10.03
CA SER A 183 -12.14 -9.00 10.42
C SER A 183 -13.63 -8.72 10.59
N ILE A 184 -14.42 -9.07 9.58
CA ILE A 184 -15.87 -9.00 9.64
C ILE A 184 -16.41 -10.41 9.90
N LYS A 185 -17.13 -10.62 11.00
CA LYS A 185 -17.68 -11.93 11.41
C LYS A 185 -16.59 -13.01 11.48
N ASP A 186 -15.40 -12.67 11.89
CA ASP A 186 -14.24 -13.57 11.92
C ASP A 186 -13.94 -14.27 10.58
N ASN A 187 -14.21 -13.58 9.46
CA ASN A 187 -13.88 -14.09 8.13
C ASN A 187 -12.35 -14.08 7.94
N PRO A 188 -11.71 -15.20 7.60
CA PRO A 188 -10.27 -15.24 7.35
C PRO A 188 -9.84 -14.49 6.08
N GLU A 189 -10.75 -14.24 5.13
CA GLU A 189 -10.42 -13.57 3.87
C GLU A 189 -10.31 -12.04 3.99
N GLY A 190 -10.73 -11.45 5.12
CA GLY A 190 -10.68 -10.01 5.31
C GLY A 190 -11.44 -9.24 4.22
N ARG A 191 -11.02 -8.00 3.95
CA ARG A 191 -11.60 -7.16 2.89
C ARG A 191 -10.53 -6.35 2.19
N SER A 192 -10.42 -6.49 0.87
CA SER A 192 -9.48 -5.69 0.07
C SER A 192 -9.71 -4.19 0.24
N ILE A 193 -8.64 -3.40 0.40
CA ILE A 193 -8.73 -1.92 0.38
C ILE A 193 -9.21 -1.41 -0.99
N LEU A 194 -9.02 -2.19 -2.04
CA LEU A 194 -9.47 -1.88 -3.40
C LEU A 194 -10.95 -2.17 -3.64
N ARG A 195 -11.64 -2.83 -2.66
CA ARG A 195 -13.04 -3.22 -2.79
C ARG A 195 -13.95 -2.05 -3.18
N ASN A 196 -13.77 -0.91 -2.55
CA ASN A 196 -14.59 0.28 -2.81
C ASN A 196 -14.19 0.99 -4.13
N ALA A 197 -12.96 0.83 -4.58
CA ALA A 197 -12.47 1.36 -5.85
C ALA A 197 -13.00 0.60 -7.08
N TYR A 198 -13.44 -0.66 -6.91
CA TYR A 198 -13.84 -1.55 -8.01
C TYR A 198 -14.81 -0.91 -8.99
N ARG A 199 -15.88 -0.25 -8.50
CA ARG A 199 -16.88 0.36 -9.37
C ARG A 199 -16.30 1.49 -10.22
N SER A 200 -15.47 2.34 -9.66
CA SER A 200 -14.80 3.44 -10.35
C SER A 200 -13.83 2.91 -11.40
N TRP A 201 -13.02 1.92 -11.04
CA TRP A 201 -12.12 1.21 -11.94
C TRP A 201 -12.85 0.55 -13.11
N TYR A 202 -13.95 -0.16 -12.85
CA TYR A 202 -14.74 -0.83 -13.88
C TYR A 202 -15.25 0.15 -14.94
N PHE A 203 -15.81 1.30 -14.51
CA PHE A 203 -16.30 2.29 -15.45
C PHE A 203 -15.16 3.06 -16.12
N LYS A 204 -14.06 3.38 -15.45
CA LYS A 204 -12.86 3.97 -16.05
C LYS A 204 -12.37 3.12 -17.22
N ARG A 205 -12.13 1.84 -16.98
CA ARG A 205 -11.71 0.88 -17.99
C ARG A 205 -12.65 0.85 -19.20
N ARG A 206 -13.96 0.82 -18.96
CA ARG A 206 -14.95 0.82 -20.03
C ARG A 206 -14.94 2.11 -20.86
N ILE A 207 -14.73 3.24 -20.23
CA ILE A 207 -14.61 4.53 -20.94
C ILE A 207 -13.34 4.56 -21.80
N GLN A 208 -12.21 4.08 -21.27
CA GLN A 208 -10.95 3.97 -22.01
C GLN A 208 -11.10 3.04 -23.24
N GLU A 209 -11.76 1.89 -23.09
CA GLU A 209 -12.08 0.99 -24.22
C GLU A 209 -12.93 1.68 -25.29
N ILE A 210 -13.99 2.39 -24.88
CA ILE A 210 -14.88 3.12 -25.80
C ILE A 210 -14.13 4.27 -26.48
N GLU A 211 -13.28 4.98 -25.74
CA GLU A 211 -12.46 6.06 -26.28
C GLU A 211 -11.50 5.54 -27.36
N ALA A 212 -10.79 4.45 -27.10
CA ALA A 212 -9.88 3.84 -28.06
C ALA A 212 -10.61 3.41 -29.35
N ILE A 213 -11.77 2.76 -29.20
CA ILE A 213 -12.63 2.38 -30.35
C ILE A 213 -13.13 3.62 -31.09
N GLY A 214 -13.53 4.67 -30.35
CA GLY A 214 -14.00 5.93 -30.93
C GLY A 214 -12.91 6.62 -31.74
N ILE A 215 -11.70 6.70 -31.20
CA ILE A 215 -10.54 7.27 -31.90
C ILE A 215 -10.22 6.48 -33.16
N GLU A 216 -10.19 5.14 -33.08
CA GLU A 216 -9.94 4.27 -34.23
C GLU A 216 -10.96 4.52 -35.33
N ARG A 217 -12.25 4.61 -34.98
CA ARG A 217 -13.33 4.87 -35.92
C ARG A 217 -13.31 6.29 -36.52
N ASP A 218 -13.02 7.30 -35.70
CA ASP A 218 -12.92 8.68 -36.15
C ASP A 218 -11.71 8.90 -37.08
N LEU A 219 -10.60 8.24 -36.80
CA LEU A 219 -9.39 8.31 -37.63
C LEU A 219 -9.52 7.52 -38.93
N ALA A 220 -10.16 6.36 -38.92
CA ALA A 220 -10.36 5.52 -40.08
C ALA A 220 -11.54 5.98 -40.93
N GLY A 221 -12.55 6.65 -40.31
CA GLY A 221 -13.85 6.88 -40.89
C GLY A 221 -14.69 5.60 -40.97
N LEU A 222 -16.01 5.73 -41.03
CA LEU A 222 -16.90 4.62 -41.34
C LEU A 222 -16.95 4.47 -42.87
N PRO A 223 -16.44 3.39 -43.45
CA PRO A 223 -16.51 3.24 -44.90
C PRO A 223 -17.94 2.96 -45.31
N VAL A 224 -18.44 3.79 -46.22
CA VAL A 224 -19.75 3.65 -46.84
C VAL A 224 -19.55 3.54 -48.33
N LEU A 225 -20.19 2.56 -48.94
CA LEU A 225 -20.22 2.38 -50.38
C LEU A 225 -21.64 2.73 -50.90
N HIS A 226 -21.67 3.59 -51.89
CA HIS A 226 -22.89 3.95 -52.62
C HIS A 226 -22.95 3.23 -53.94
N ALA A 227 -24.04 2.56 -54.20
CA ALA A 227 -24.34 1.98 -55.52
C ALA A 227 -24.80 3.05 -56.50
N PRO A 228 -24.60 2.91 -57.80
CA PRO A 228 -25.12 3.79 -58.80
C PRO A 228 -26.66 3.81 -58.79
N ASP A 229 -27.23 4.91 -59.25
CA ASP A 229 -28.69 5.07 -59.34
C ASP A 229 -29.33 3.96 -60.15
N GLY A 230 -30.38 3.34 -59.62
CA GLY A 230 -31.13 2.27 -60.28
C GLY A 230 -30.58 0.86 -60.10
N VAL A 231 -29.48 0.69 -59.34
CA VAL A 231 -28.95 -0.65 -58.99
C VAL A 231 -29.37 -0.99 -57.56
N ASP A 232 -30.22 -2.02 -57.44
CA ASP A 232 -30.55 -2.59 -56.11
C ASP A 232 -29.55 -3.69 -55.73
N ILE A 233 -28.54 -3.34 -54.93
CA ILE A 233 -27.53 -4.26 -54.46
C ILE A 233 -28.05 -5.37 -53.52
N TRP A 234 -29.29 -5.26 -53.10
CA TRP A 234 -29.97 -6.22 -52.24
C TRP A 234 -30.88 -7.19 -53.01
N ASP A 235 -30.93 -7.08 -54.37
CA ASP A 235 -31.65 -8.05 -55.19
C ASP A 235 -30.94 -9.43 -55.18
N ASP A 236 -31.58 -10.39 -54.54
CA ASP A 236 -31.10 -11.75 -54.34
C ASP A 236 -31.39 -12.68 -55.57
N LYS A 237 -32.14 -12.15 -56.56
CA LYS A 237 -32.51 -12.91 -57.76
C LYS A 237 -31.46 -12.84 -58.86
N ASP A 238 -30.58 -11.85 -58.83
CA ASP A 238 -29.50 -11.69 -59.78
C ASP A 238 -28.20 -12.22 -59.22
N PRO A 239 -27.68 -13.36 -59.72
CA PRO A 239 -26.45 -13.96 -59.18
C PRO A 239 -25.21 -13.07 -59.34
N GLU A 240 -25.21 -12.15 -60.32
CA GLU A 240 -24.10 -11.24 -60.53
C GLU A 240 -24.10 -10.11 -59.46
N LEU A 241 -25.26 -9.58 -59.14
CA LEU A 241 -25.44 -8.60 -58.04
C LEU A 241 -25.14 -9.21 -56.67
N VAL A 242 -25.53 -10.45 -56.43
CA VAL A 242 -25.20 -11.16 -55.18
C VAL A 242 -23.66 -11.32 -55.02
N SER A 243 -22.96 -11.66 -56.09
CA SER A 243 -21.49 -11.79 -56.10
C SER A 243 -20.81 -10.44 -55.84
N ILE A 244 -21.28 -9.38 -56.50
CA ILE A 244 -20.78 -8.00 -56.32
C ILE A 244 -21.03 -7.54 -54.86
N ASN A 245 -22.23 -7.74 -54.34
CA ASN A 245 -22.57 -7.37 -52.97
C ASN A 245 -21.69 -8.10 -51.92
N ALA A 246 -21.43 -9.39 -52.14
CA ALA A 246 -20.53 -10.16 -51.26
C ALA A 246 -19.08 -9.64 -51.32
N ALA A 247 -18.60 -9.28 -52.49
CA ALA A 247 -17.26 -8.72 -52.70
C ALA A 247 -17.14 -7.32 -52.01
N LEU A 248 -18.14 -6.45 -52.27
CA LEU A 248 -18.19 -5.10 -51.65
C LEU A 248 -18.33 -5.15 -50.14
N THR A 249 -19.18 -6.04 -49.63
CA THR A 249 -19.32 -6.25 -48.19
C THR A 249 -18.02 -6.74 -47.54
N SER A 250 -17.33 -7.65 -48.20
CA SER A 250 -16.01 -8.10 -47.76
C SER A 250 -14.96 -6.99 -47.78
N MET A 251 -15.02 -6.15 -48.82
CA MET A 251 -14.14 -5.00 -49.00
C MET A 251 -14.35 -3.97 -47.88
N VAL A 252 -15.60 -3.58 -47.58
CA VAL A 252 -15.96 -2.65 -46.52
C VAL A 252 -15.51 -3.17 -45.15
N LYS A 253 -15.69 -4.46 -44.86
CA LYS A 253 -15.26 -5.08 -43.60
C LYS A 253 -13.76 -5.08 -43.43
N ASN A 254 -13.02 -5.11 -44.51
CA ASN A 254 -11.55 -5.24 -44.52
C ASN A 254 -10.83 -3.91 -44.79
N ILE A 255 -11.57 -2.81 -45.06
CA ILE A 255 -10.94 -1.49 -45.19
C ILE A 255 -10.30 -1.11 -43.84
N ARG A 256 -8.95 -1.21 -43.84
CA ARG A 256 -8.11 -0.69 -42.76
C ARG A 256 -7.21 0.37 -43.37
N ARG A 257 -6.98 1.44 -42.64
CA ARG A 257 -6.06 2.51 -43.08
C ARG A 257 -4.61 2.06 -42.88
N ASN A 258 -4.18 1.01 -43.65
CA ASN A 258 -2.80 0.58 -43.68
C ASN A 258 -2.08 1.20 -44.89
N GLU A 259 -0.79 1.41 -44.76
CA GLU A 259 0.06 2.17 -45.69
C GLU A 259 0.08 1.64 -47.15
N TYR A 260 -0.53 0.49 -47.44
CA TYR A 260 -0.39 -0.23 -48.73
C TYR A 260 -1.68 -0.62 -49.41
N GLU A 261 -2.84 -0.21 -48.93
CA GLU A 261 -4.13 -0.67 -49.48
C GLU A 261 -4.83 0.46 -50.25
N GLY A 262 -4.99 0.23 -51.54
CA GLY A 262 -5.83 1.03 -52.46
C GLY A 262 -7.20 0.38 -52.61
N LEU A 263 -8.26 1.21 -52.83
CA LEU A 263 -9.61 0.76 -53.10
C LEU A 263 -9.88 0.83 -54.61
N VAL A 264 -10.26 -0.30 -55.21
CA VAL A 264 -10.70 -0.33 -56.60
C VAL A 264 -12.18 -0.65 -56.62
N LEU A 265 -12.99 0.30 -57.15
CA LEU A 265 -14.44 0.17 -57.19
C LEU A 265 -14.89 -0.10 -58.62
N PRO A 266 -16.00 -0.86 -58.83
CA PRO A 266 -16.68 -0.94 -60.11
C PRO A 266 -17.18 0.42 -60.59
N PHE A 267 -17.40 0.53 -61.92
CA PHE A 267 -17.87 1.78 -62.51
C PHE A 267 -19.21 2.23 -61.91
N GLY A 268 -19.26 3.48 -61.48
CA GLY A 268 -20.46 4.10 -60.90
C GLY A 268 -20.65 3.89 -59.41
N TYR A 269 -19.81 3.06 -58.74
CA TYR A 269 -19.81 2.94 -57.27
C TYR A 269 -18.92 4.02 -56.66
N GLU A 270 -19.39 4.62 -55.59
CA GLU A 270 -18.64 5.63 -54.81
C GLU A 270 -18.36 5.15 -53.42
N ALA A 271 -17.15 5.42 -52.92
CA ALA A 271 -16.78 5.15 -51.53
C ALA A 271 -16.59 6.46 -50.79
N GLU A 272 -17.19 6.54 -49.66
CA GLU A 272 -17.03 7.66 -48.73
C GLU A 272 -16.60 7.15 -47.37
N LEU A 273 -15.70 7.84 -46.72
CA LEU A 273 -15.33 7.61 -45.33
C LEU A 273 -16.10 8.64 -44.48
N LEU A 274 -17.23 8.23 -43.91
CA LEU A 274 -17.97 9.05 -42.98
C LEU A 274 -17.18 9.18 -41.70
N SER A 275 -16.56 10.31 -41.49
CA SER A 275 -16.07 10.70 -40.17
C SER A 275 -17.16 11.54 -39.48
N THR A 276 -17.34 11.33 -38.20
CA THR A 276 -18.34 12.08 -37.43
C THR A 276 -18.04 13.58 -37.36
N GLY A 277 -16.88 14.04 -37.88
CA GLY A 277 -16.52 15.47 -38.15
C GLY A 277 -16.85 16.48 -37.03
N GLY A 278 -17.33 15.98 -35.91
CA GLY A 278 -17.89 16.75 -34.82
C GLY A 278 -16.93 16.80 -33.60
N THR A 279 -16.93 17.93 -32.96
CA THR A 279 -16.43 18.08 -31.59
C THR A 279 -16.98 16.95 -30.74
N ARG A 280 -16.12 16.18 -30.10
CA ARG A 280 -16.51 15.14 -29.15
C ARG A 280 -17.54 15.69 -28.16
N GLN A 281 -18.71 15.05 -28.11
CA GLN A 281 -19.82 15.48 -27.26
C GLN A 281 -19.51 15.31 -25.75
N PHE A 282 -18.48 14.50 -25.43
CA PHE A 282 -18.07 14.24 -24.06
C PHE A 282 -16.54 14.37 -23.93
N ASP A 283 -16.11 15.07 -22.88
CA ASP A 283 -14.72 15.13 -22.47
C ASP A 283 -14.37 13.85 -21.70
N THR A 284 -13.81 12.86 -22.43
CA THR A 284 -13.39 11.58 -21.85
C THR A 284 -12.28 11.74 -20.83
N ASN A 285 -11.35 12.69 -21.02
CA ASN A 285 -10.29 12.98 -20.08
C ASN A 285 -10.83 13.45 -18.72
N ALA A 286 -11.81 14.38 -18.74
CA ALA A 286 -12.45 14.84 -17.50
C ALA A 286 -13.19 13.70 -16.78
N ILE A 287 -13.78 12.76 -17.53
CA ILE A 287 -14.46 11.60 -16.95
C ILE A 287 -13.43 10.62 -16.33
N ILE A 288 -12.35 10.32 -17.03
CA ILE A 288 -11.28 9.42 -16.55
C ILE A 288 -10.65 10.02 -15.30
N ASN A 289 -10.22 11.29 -15.32
CA ASN A 289 -9.64 11.99 -14.17
C ASN A 289 -10.57 11.97 -12.95
N ARG A 290 -11.87 12.10 -13.15
CA ARG A 290 -12.86 11.97 -12.07
C ARG A 290 -12.88 10.58 -11.46
N TYR A 291 -12.72 9.51 -12.25
CA TYR A 291 -12.63 8.16 -11.72
C TYR A 291 -11.31 7.91 -11.01
N ASP A 292 -10.19 8.44 -11.53
CA ASP A 292 -8.88 8.38 -10.87
C ASP A 292 -8.90 9.06 -9.49
N ALA A 293 -9.47 10.25 -9.41
CA ALA A 293 -9.66 10.94 -8.14
C ALA A 293 -10.52 10.13 -7.16
N LYS A 294 -11.60 9.48 -7.63
CA LYS A 294 -12.44 8.62 -6.79
C LYS A 294 -11.70 7.36 -6.33
N ILE A 295 -10.88 6.75 -7.17
CA ILE A 295 -10.05 5.60 -6.80
C ILE A 295 -9.07 6.03 -5.70
N ALA A 296 -8.36 7.14 -5.89
CA ALA A 296 -7.43 7.67 -4.90
C ALA A 296 -8.11 7.99 -3.56
N GLN A 297 -9.29 8.59 -3.58
CA GLN A 297 -10.07 8.88 -2.37
C GLN A 297 -10.46 7.62 -1.59
N THR A 298 -10.76 6.49 -2.25
CA THR A 298 -11.17 5.26 -1.55
C THR A 298 -10.07 4.65 -0.70
N VAL A 299 -8.81 4.96 -1.00
CA VAL A 299 -7.62 4.49 -0.27
C VAL A 299 -6.89 5.63 0.47
N MET A 300 -7.56 6.79 0.65
CA MET A 300 -7.02 8.00 1.29
C MET A 300 -5.75 8.55 0.65
N ALA A 301 -5.49 8.22 -0.61
CA ALA A 301 -4.28 8.58 -1.35
C ALA A 301 -4.51 9.73 -2.36
N ASP A 302 -5.58 10.49 -2.20
CA ASP A 302 -5.94 11.59 -3.11
C ASP A 302 -4.95 12.77 -3.07
N PHE A 303 -4.14 12.89 -2.00
CA PHE A 303 -3.06 13.85 -1.93
C PHE A 303 -1.98 13.63 -3.01
N ILE A 304 -1.79 12.39 -3.48
CA ILE A 304 -0.85 12.07 -4.57
C ILE A 304 -1.29 12.78 -5.88
N MET A 305 -2.60 13.01 -6.05
CA MET A 305 -3.17 13.67 -7.22
C MET A 305 -3.10 15.20 -7.14
N LEU A 306 -2.90 15.79 -5.96
CA LEU A 306 -2.93 17.25 -5.74
C LEU A 306 -1.80 18.01 -6.47
N GLY A 307 -0.73 17.35 -6.86
CA GLY A 307 0.37 17.95 -7.64
C GLY A 307 -0.01 18.35 -9.07
N HIS A 308 -1.15 17.89 -9.58
CA HIS A 308 -1.66 18.18 -10.93
C HIS A 308 -2.68 19.33 -10.98
N GLU A 309 -3.22 19.76 -9.83
CA GLU A 309 -4.13 20.91 -9.77
C GLU A 309 -3.42 22.17 -9.24
N GLN A 310 -3.47 23.26 -9.99
CA GLN A 310 -2.75 24.52 -9.72
C GLN A 310 -3.21 25.28 -8.46
N THR A 311 -4.17 24.80 -7.68
CA THR A 311 -4.82 25.52 -6.58
C THR A 311 -5.01 24.70 -5.31
N GLY A 312 -4.03 23.88 -4.91
CA GLY A 312 -4.06 23.17 -3.62
C GLY A 312 -3.47 24.04 -2.50
N SER A 313 -4.23 24.32 -1.44
CA SER A 313 -3.69 24.92 -0.20
C SER A 313 -2.69 23.94 0.42
N PHE A 314 -1.48 24.42 0.72
CA PHE A 314 -0.40 23.65 1.35
C PHE A 314 -0.87 22.95 2.65
N ALA A 315 -1.68 23.65 3.46
CA ALA A 315 -2.26 23.12 4.70
C ALA A 315 -3.19 21.90 4.46
N LEU A 316 -4.02 21.93 3.42
CA LEU A 316 -4.91 20.81 3.11
C LEU A 316 -4.12 19.57 2.63
N SER A 317 -3.00 19.76 1.96
CA SER A 317 -2.11 18.68 1.54
C SER A 317 -1.41 18.04 2.74
N GLU A 318 -0.97 18.83 3.71
CA GLU A 318 -0.33 18.37 4.95
C GLU A 318 -1.30 17.52 5.78
N ASP A 319 -2.53 17.99 6.03
CA ASP A 319 -3.56 17.25 6.77
C ASP A 319 -3.89 15.89 6.12
N LYS A 320 -3.97 15.83 4.80
CA LYS A 320 -4.25 14.58 4.08
C LYS A 320 -3.10 13.60 4.14
N THR A 321 -1.86 14.10 4.10
CA THR A 321 -0.66 13.27 4.24
C THR A 321 -0.59 12.66 5.64
N GLU A 322 -0.93 13.44 6.68
CA GLU A 322 -0.99 12.95 8.05
C GLU A 322 -2.05 11.84 8.23
N LEU A 323 -3.27 12.03 7.70
CA LEU A 323 -4.30 10.99 7.72
C LEU A 323 -3.87 9.71 7.00
N PHE A 324 -3.15 9.84 5.89
CA PHE A 324 -2.61 8.70 5.19
C PHE A 324 -1.52 7.97 5.98
N ALA A 325 -0.63 8.72 6.66
CA ALA A 325 0.39 8.16 7.53
C ALA A 325 -0.24 7.38 8.71
N VAL A 326 -1.32 7.92 9.32
CA VAL A 326 -2.10 7.20 10.34
C VAL A 326 -2.70 5.91 9.79
N ALA A 327 -3.25 5.92 8.57
CA ALA A 327 -3.78 4.71 7.95
C ALA A 327 -2.69 3.67 7.67
N LEU A 328 -1.49 4.11 7.25
CA LEU A 328 -0.33 3.22 7.09
C LEU A 328 0.14 2.65 8.43
N GLY A 329 0.14 3.45 9.50
CA GLY A 329 0.42 2.99 10.86
C GLY A 329 -0.50 1.85 11.28
N ALA A 330 -1.80 1.97 11.03
CA ALA A 330 -2.75 0.89 11.31
C ALA A 330 -2.44 -0.42 10.56
N PHE A 331 -1.90 -0.37 9.35
CA PHE A 331 -1.46 -1.57 8.63
C PHE A 331 -0.19 -2.17 9.22
N LEU A 332 0.72 -1.35 9.73
CA LEU A 332 1.90 -1.80 10.45
C LEU A 332 1.53 -2.46 11.77
N ASP A 333 0.57 -1.88 12.51
CA ASP A 333 0.02 -2.47 13.73
C ASP A 333 -0.54 -3.88 13.48
N ILE A 334 -1.30 -4.09 12.41
CA ILE A 334 -1.81 -5.42 12.01
C ILE A 334 -0.66 -6.41 11.81
N ILE A 335 0.43 -5.97 11.20
CA ILE A 335 1.61 -6.83 11.01
C ILE A 335 2.22 -7.18 12.37
N CYS A 336 2.47 -6.18 13.22
CA CYS A 336 3.00 -6.38 14.57
C CYS A 336 2.12 -7.32 15.40
N GLU A 337 0.81 -7.05 15.47
CA GLU A 337 -0.15 -7.87 16.22
C GLU A 337 -0.15 -9.33 15.74
N THR A 338 -0.07 -9.55 14.44
CA THR A 338 -0.04 -10.92 13.90
C THR A 338 1.24 -11.66 14.30
N PHE A 339 2.40 -11.01 14.24
CA PHE A 339 3.65 -11.59 14.73
C PHE A 339 3.61 -11.81 16.23
N ASN A 340 3.11 -10.86 17.01
CA ASN A 340 3.04 -10.89 18.45
C ASN A 340 2.09 -11.96 18.98
N ASN A 341 0.99 -12.23 18.26
CA ASN A 341 0.01 -13.23 18.66
C ASN A 341 0.28 -14.64 18.11
N GLN A 342 0.98 -14.78 16.98
CA GLN A 342 1.15 -16.07 16.31
C GLN A 342 2.63 -16.47 16.11
N GLY A 343 3.44 -15.57 15.57
CA GLY A 343 4.80 -15.87 15.13
C GLY A 343 5.80 -15.97 16.29
N ILE A 344 5.83 -14.97 17.16
CA ILE A 344 6.79 -14.85 18.26
C ILE A 344 6.51 -15.87 19.38
N PRO A 345 5.28 -16.01 19.88
CA PRO A 345 5.00 -17.02 20.89
C PRO A 345 5.37 -18.43 20.44
N SER A 346 5.03 -18.80 19.22
CA SER A 346 5.39 -20.11 18.66
C SER A 346 6.91 -20.32 18.58
N LEU A 347 7.68 -19.27 18.26
CA LEU A 347 9.14 -19.32 18.18
C LEU A 347 9.77 -19.48 19.58
N ILE A 348 9.30 -18.71 20.55
CA ILE A 348 9.80 -18.76 21.93
C ILE A 348 9.45 -20.10 22.59
N ASP A 349 8.21 -20.59 22.42
CA ASP A 349 7.76 -21.87 22.97
C ASP A 349 8.57 -23.06 22.44
N MET A 350 8.99 -23.03 21.17
CA MET A 350 9.90 -24.04 20.62
C MET A 350 11.29 -24.06 21.29
N ASN A 351 11.68 -22.96 21.92
CA ASN A 351 12.91 -22.79 22.69
C ASN A 351 12.64 -22.66 24.19
N GLY A 352 11.49 -23.14 24.68
CA GLY A 352 11.00 -22.93 26.04
C GLY A 352 11.99 -23.38 27.12
N ALA A 353 12.81 -24.41 26.87
CA ALA A 353 13.87 -24.81 27.80
C ALA A 353 14.95 -23.72 28.00
N HIS A 354 15.10 -22.80 27.05
CA HIS A 354 16.08 -21.71 27.15
C HIS A 354 15.43 -20.43 27.69
N PHE A 355 14.15 -20.21 27.39
CA PHE A 355 13.36 -19.02 27.74
C PHE A 355 12.29 -19.29 28.80
N ASP A 356 12.52 -20.24 29.71
CA ASP A 356 11.59 -20.63 30.79
C ASP A 356 11.34 -19.53 31.84
N ALA A 357 12.24 -18.56 31.92
CA ALA A 357 12.24 -17.50 32.93
C ALA A 357 11.91 -16.11 32.41
N ILE A 358 11.33 -16.00 31.22
CA ILE A 358 10.81 -14.70 30.71
C ILE A 358 9.54 -14.29 31.45
N THR A 359 9.34 -12.99 31.58
CA THR A 359 8.15 -12.42 32.21
C THR A 359 6.95 -12.47 31.28
N ASP A 360 7.15 -12.05 30.02
CA ASP A 360 6.18 -12.09 28.94
C ASP A 360 6.92 -12.26 27.59
N TYR A 361 6.18 -12.54 26.52
CA TYR A 361 6.76 -12.64 25.19
C TYR A 361 7.28 -11.28 24.70
N PRO A 362 8.45 -11.25 24.02
CA PRO A 362 8.91 -10.04 23.36
C PRO A 362 7.92 -9.62 22.27
N GLN A 363 7.86 -8.31 22.01
CA GLN A 363 6.89 -7.71 21.10
C GLN A 363 7.61 -7.09 19.90
N LEU A 364 7.21 -7.46 18.69
CA LEU A 364 7.60 -6.74 17.48
C LEU A 364 6.94 -5.38 17.49
N ALA A 365 7.71 -4.34 17.28
CA ALA A 365 7.26 -2.97 17.15
C ALA A 365 7.83 -2.31 15.88
N HIS A 366 7.24 -1.22 15.48
CA HIS A 366 7.65 -0.48 14.30
C HIS A 366 7.86 1.01 14.63
N GLY A 367 8.78 1.65 13.90
CA GLY A 367 8.92 3.11 13.93
C GLY A 367 7.81 3.82 13.17
N ASP A 368 7.75 5.14 13.29
CA ASP A 368 6.77 5.97 12.59
C ASP A 368 6.98 5.94 11.06
N VAL A 369 5.88 5.97 10.31
CA VAL A 369 5.90 6.06 8.84
C VAL A 369 6.32 7.44 8.39
N ASP A 370 5.96 8.47 9.16
CA ASP A 370 6.24 9.85 8.83
C ASP A 370 7.61 10.26 9.41
N LYS A 371 8.43 10.92 8.59
CA LYS A 371 9.63 11.57 9.11
C LYS A 371 9.17 12.76 9.93
N ARG A 372 9.21 12.62 11.26
CA ARG A 372 8.93 13.73 12.17
C ARG A 372 9.68 14.97 11.69
N ASP A 373 8.97 16.08 11.56
CA ASP A 373 9.56 17.35 11.21
C ASP A 373 10.55 17.75 12.32
N ILE A 374 11.83 17.52 12.06
CA ILE A 374 12.92 17.80 13.00
C ILE A 374 12.87 19.26 13.45
N THR A 375 12.36 20.16 12.62
CA THR A 375 12.22 21.59 12.92
C THR A 375 11.12 21.81 13.94
N LYS A 376 9.95 21.16 13.76
CA LYS A 376 8.84 21.21 14.74
C LYS A 376 9.27 20.56 16.06
N LEU A 377 9.94 19.41 16.00
CA LEU A 377 10.44 18.72 17.18
C LEU A 377 11.51 19.56 17.92
N SER A 378 12.44 20.17 17.23
CA SER A 378 13.49 21.01 17.85
C SER A 378 12.89 22.23 18.53
N THR A 379 11.87 22.85 17.92
CA THR A 379 11.13 23.98 18.52
C THR A 379 10.37 23.53 19.77
N PHE A 380 9.64 22.43 19.67
CA PHE A 380 8.91 21.84 20.81
C PHE A 380 9.85 21.50 21.99
N LEU A 381 10.96 20.82 21.72
CA LEU A 381 11.93 20.47 22.76
C LEU A 381 12.56 21.73 23.37
N LYS A 382 12.91 22.73 22.56
CA LYS A 382 13.45 24.01 23.05
C LYS A 382 12.45 24.71 23.99
N ASP A 383 11.17 24.74 23.60
CA ASP A 383 10.12 25.39 24.39
C ASP A 383 9.87 24.63 25.70
N MET A 384 9.78 23.29 25.66
CA MET A 384 9.55 22.46 26.85
C MET A 384 10.71 22.47 27.84
N VAL A 385 11.96 22.44 27.34
CA VAL A 385 13.17 22.59 28.15
C VAL A 385 13.28 24.02 28.69
N GLY A 386 12.90 25.02 27.87
CA GLY A 386 12.94 26.44 28.26
C GLY A 386 11.97 26.78 29.37
N VAL A 387 10.82 26.11 29.45
CA VAL A 387 9.82 26.26 30.54
C VAL A 387 10.13 25.34 31.72
N GLY A 388 11.09 24.42 31.61
CA GLY A 388 11.49 23.50 32.68
C GLY A 388 10.56 22.32 32.90
N ILE A 389 9.71 21.98 31.92
CA ILE A 389 8.84 20.81 31.94
C ILE A 389 9.63 19.53 31.56
N LEU A 390 10.60 19.65 30.63
CA LEU A 390 11.50 18.58 30.27
C LEU A 390 12.91 18.89 30.75
N ILE A 391 13.54 17.93 31.40
CA ILE A 391 14.96 18.01 31.77
C ILE A 391 15.73 17.15 30.76
N PRO A 392 16.70 17.70 30.02
CA PRO A 392 17.51 16.89 29.10
C PRO A 392 18.27 15.80 29.85
N ASP A 393 17.91 14.55 29.58
CA ASP A 393 18.56 13.35 30.07
C ASP A 393 19.17 12.53 28.93
N GLU A 394 19.76 11.39 29.27
CA GLU A 394 20.40 10.50 28.31
C GLU A 394 19.35 9.86 27.37
N ASP A 395 18.18 9.54 27.88
CA ASP A 395 17.10 8.91 27.12
C ASP A 395 16.52 9.89 26.09
N LEU A 396 16.37 11.17 26.45
CA LEU A 396 15.94 12.21 25.52
C LEU A 396 16.98 12.47 24.42
N GLU A 397 18.28 12.40 24.74
CA GLU A 397 19.34 12.52 23.74
C GLU A 397 19.32 11.37 22.75
N ASP A 398 19.16 10.13 23.24
CA ASP A 398 19.10 8.94 22.39
C ASP A 398 17.87 8.99 21.49
N TYR A 399 16.73 9.41 22.03
CA TYR A 399 15.52 9.67 21.25
C TYR A 399 15.72 10.73 20.13
N VAL A 400 16.34 11.86 20.45
CA VAL A 400 16.63 12.92 19.46
C VAL A 400 17.61 12.42 18.40
N ARG A 401 18.60 11.62 18.78
CA ARG A 401 19.56 11.00 17.84
C ARG A 401 18.86 10.05 16.88
N GLU A 402 17.95 9.23 17.40
CA GLU A 402 17.15 8.32 16.60
C GLU A 402 16.28 9.06 15.59
N VAL A 403 15.49 10.05 16.05
CA VAL A 403 14.60 10.85 15.18
C VAL A 403 15.38 11.64 14.14
N ALA A 404 16.56 12.17 14.50
CA ALA A 404 17.43 12.92 13.59
C ALA A 404 18.33 12.02 12.72
N ASN A 405 18.24 10.69 12.88
CA ASN A 405 19.07 9.70 12.18
C ASN A 405 20.58 9.94 12.37
N LEU A 406 20.97 10.34 13.59
CA LEU A 406 22.36 10.54 14.00
C LEU A 406 22.96 9.22 14.49
N PRO A 407 24.30 9.05 14.42
CA PRO A 407 24.98 7.86 14.94
C PRO A 407 24.70 7.63 16.44
N GLU A 408 24.58 6.37 16.84
CA GLU A 408 24.50 5.99 18.24
C GLU A 408 25.73 6.44 19.02
N ARG A 409 25.53 6.70 20.32
CA ARG A 409 26.65 7.07 21.20
C ARG A 409 27.63 5.91 21.34
N THR A 410 28.90 6.20 21.22
CA THR A 410 29.94 5.23 21.59
C THR A 410 30.32 5.40 23.08
N LEU A 411 30.53 4.29 23.78
CA LEU A 411 30.93 4.26 25.23
C LEU A 411 32.17 5.12 25.54
N SER A 412 32.99 5.46 24.55
CA SER A 412 34.12 6.36 24.67
C SER A 412 33.79 7.83 24.80
N ASP A 413 32.59 8.23 24.40
CA ASP A 413 32.13 9.63 24.43
C ASP A 413 31.48 9.98 25.79
N ASP A 414 31.02 8.98 26.55
CA ASP A 414 30.27 9.18 27.80
C ASP A 414 31.08 9.87 28.89
N SER A 415 32.38 9.62 28.99
CA SER A 415 33.21 10.24 30.04
C SER A 415 33.66 11.67 29.72
N ARG A 416 33.88 11.98 28.43
CA ARG A 416 34.23 13.34 28.00
C ARG A 416 33.04 14.29 28.01
N ASN A 417 31.88 13.81 27.62
CA ASN A 417 30.66 14.61 27.56
C ASN A 417 30.11 15.01 28.94
N LYS A 418 30.30 14.20 29.98
CA LYS A 418 29.84 14.57 31.34
C LYS A 418 30.54 15.81 31.89
N ASP A 419 31.83 15.94 31.64
CA ASP A 419 32.61 17.08 32.13
C ASP A 419 32.40 18.33 31.26
N GLU A 420 32.30 18.19 29.94
CA GLU A 420 31.98 19.29 29.01
C GLU A 420 30.55 19.82 29.20
N ARG A 421 29.58 18.95 29.49
CA ARG A 421 28.19 19.37 29.84
C ARG A 421 28.11 20.14 31.13
N ARG A 422 28.84 19.70 32.15
CA ARG A 422 28.94 20.45 33.44
C ARG A 422 29.59 21.82 33.22
N GLU A 423 30.57 21.94 32.34
CA GLU A 423 31.18 23.22 31.97
C GLU A 423 30.27 24.10 31.10
N ALA A 424 29.51 23.51 30.14
CA ALA A 424 28.56 24.23 29.31
C ALA A 424 27.38 24.75 30.14
N GLN A 425 26.86 23.95 31.09
CA GLN A 425 25.85 24.39 32.06
C GLN A 425 26.33 25.51 32.96
N ARG A 426 27.61 25.53 33.32
CA ARG A 426 28.24 26.64 34.09
C ARG A 426 28.50 27.87 33.26
N ARG A 427 28.58 27.77 31.93
CA ARG A 427 28.80 28.87 30.99
C ARG A 427 27.53 29.44 30.38
N ALA A 428 26.37 28.82 30.63
CA ALA A 428 25.07 29.38 30.26
C ALA A 428 24.93 30.74 30.95
N PRO A 429 24.72 31.85 30.23
CA PRO A 429 24.60 33.13 30.86
C PRO A 429 23.37 33.17 31.79
N GLU A 430 23.60 33.50 33.08
CA GLU A 430 22.52 33.92 33.96
C GLU A 430 21.72 34.95 33.22
N LYS A 431 20.42 34.74 33.05
CA LYS A 431 19.52 35.78 32.54
C LYS A 431 19.62 36.99 33.51
N THR A 432 20.42 37.98 33.16
CA THR A 432 20.37 39.27 33.77
C THR A 432 18.97 39.83 33.48
N ALA A 433 18.17 39.94 34.55
CA ALA A 433 16.93 40.69 34.54
C ALA A 433 17.29 42.17 34.40
N ASN A 434 17.54 42.63 33.20
CA ASN A 434 17.62 44.05 32.78
C ASN A 434 17.99 44.09 31.31
N GLU A 435 17.02 43.94 30.43
CA GLU A 435 17.09 44.54 29.10
C GLU A 435 16.38 45.88 29.18
N PRO A 436 17.04 47.00 28.81
CA PRO A 436 16.36 48.28 28.70
C PRO A 436 15.44 48.29 27.49
N ASP A 437 14.31 48.98 27.65
CA ASP A 437 13.31 49.30 26.64
C ASP A 437 13.93 49.58 25.27
N GLY A 438 13.26 49.04 24.24
CA GLY A 438 13.64 49.29 22.85
C GLY A 438 13.66 50.75 22.46
N PRO A 439 14.30 51.09 21.33
CA PRO A 439 14.55 52.48 20.97
C PRO A 439 13.26 53.28 20.83
N GLU A 440 13.25 54.47 21.49
CA GLU A 440 12.19 55.47 21.38
C GLU A 440 11.94 55.80 19.91
N VAL A 441 10.77 55.55 19.41
CA VAL A 441 10.31 55.95 18.09
C VAL A 441 10.10 57.45 18.10
N ASN A 442 10.91 58.16 17.30
CA ASN A 442 10.86 59.58 17.12
C ASN A 442 9.47 60.01 16.59
N PRO A 443 8.77 60.98 17.26
CA PRO A 443 7.38 61.33 16.89
C PRO A 443 7.23 61.99 15.51
N GLU A 444 8.33 62.39 14.86
CA GLU A 444 8.28 63.08 13.56
C GLU A 444 8.05 62.19 12.34
N GLU A 445 8.33 60.88 12.42
CA GLU A 445 8.10 59.96 11.27
C GLU A 445 6.64 59.49 11.10
N ASN A 446 5.77 59.74 12.08
CA ASN A 446 4.35 59.32 12.01
C ASN A 446 3.45 60.33 11.28
N GLN A 447 3.90 61.55 11.00
CA GLN A 447 3.08 62.53 10.29
C GLN A 447 3.09 62.34 8.79
N ASP A 448 4.22 61.89 8.23
CA ASP A 448 4.33 61.63 6.79
C ASP A 448 3.57 60.35 6.31
N ALA A 449 3.36 59.39 7.20
CA ALA A 449 2.60 58.17 6.89
C ALA A 449 1.06 58.37 6.90
N GLU A 450 0.57 59.34 7.67
CA GLU A 450 -0.87 59.71 7.69
C GLU A 450 -1.24 60.63 6.53
N GLU A 451 -0.33 61.51 6.05
CA GLU A 451 -0.55 62.32 4.86
C GLU A 451 -0.52 61.51 3.55
N ALA A 452 0.30 60.46 3.48
CA ALA A 452 0.33 59.56 2.34
C ALA A 452 -0.97 58.75 2.22
N LYS A 453 -1.59 58.33 3.33
CA LYS A 453 -2.90 57.60 3.34
C LYS A 453 -4.07 58.49 2.95
N LYS A 454 -4.03 59.82 3.19
CA LYS A 454 -5.08 60.75 2.78
C LYS A 454 -5.05 61.13 1.30
N ARG A 455 -3.93 60.91 0.61
CA ARG A 455 -3.80 61.20 -0.84
C ARG A 455 -4.20 60.03 -1.76
N LEU A 456 -4.33 58.81 -1.22
CA LEU A 456 -4.75 57.61 -1.99
C LEU A 456 -6.22 57.25 -1.86
N GLY A 457 -7.03 58.08 -1.23
CA GLY A 457 -8.45 57.89 -1.00
C GLY A 457 -9.33 58.94 -1.67
N ARG A 458 -9.00 59.37 -2.89
CA ARG A 458 -9.89 60.11 -3.75
C ARG A 458 -9.84 59.60 -5.18
#